data_f78d16c830c7a51e5ae06198162ca54f
#
_entry.id   f78d16c830c7a51e5ae06198162ca54f
#
_cell.length_a   1.000
_cell.length_b   1.000
_cell.length_c   1.000
_cell.angle_alpha   90.00
_cell.angle_beta   90.00
_cell.angle_gamma   90.00
#
_symmetry.space_group_name_H-M   'P 1'
#
loop_
_entity.id
_entity.type
_entity.pdbx_description
1 polymer ?
#
loop_
_entity_poly.entity_id
_entity_poly.type
_entity_poly.pdbx_seq_one_letter_code
_entity_poly.pdbx_strand_id
1 'polypeptide(L)'
;MPNNVLIKYGTRQTLTITGVASLASDTNRLAGIETSVIDNTTDGFDDFIFSGKFKVASSGLTDKRQIEVWAVAWDGSGWPDVFDGTNSAETITSVDIKNAICFSLVTMATNNTGDRVYHFSGRSARAAFLGGLPSKFVLFVTHDTNAAFSATAGDHEISYYGVYPQIQS
;
A
#
# COMPACT_ATOMS: atom_id res chain seq x y z
N MET A 1 -12.69 17.10 36.52
CA MET A 1 -11.30 16.84 36.05
C MET A 1 -11.26 17.21 34.58
N PRO A 2 -10.19 17.78 34.04
CA PRO A 2 -10.15 18.01 32.60
C PRO A 2 -10.16 16.65 31.87
N ASN A 3 -11.02 16.50 30.86
CA ASN A 3 -11.05 15.32 30.03
C ASN A 3 -9.78 15.29 29.17
N ASN A 4 -8.93 14.31 29.37
CA ASN A 4 -7.75 14.12 28.56
C ASN A 4 -8.11 13.40 27.25
N VAL A 5 -7.60 13.92 26.13
CA VAL A 5 -7.67 13.23 24.83
C VAL A 5 -6.44 12.33 24.71
N LEU A 6 -6.66 11.04 24.57
CA LEU A 6 -5.60 10.06 24.35
C LEU A 6 -5.64 9.59 22.91
N ILE A 7 -4.48 9.41 22.31
CA ILE A 7 -4.36 8.71 21.02
C ILE A 7 -4.40 7.21 21.26
N LYS A 8 -5.30 6.53 20.56
CA LYS A 8 -5.48 5.08 20.63
C LYS A 8 -5.18 4.45 19.27
N TYR A 9 -4.79 3.20 19.35
CA TYR A 9 -4.51 2.37 18.20
C TYR A 9 -5.50 1.21 18.15
N GLY A 10 -6.11 1.00 17.01
CA GLY A 10 -6.99 -0.15 16.75
C GLY A 10 -6.21 -1.47 16.69
N THR A 11 -6.94 -2.55 16.56
CA THR A 11 -6.34 -3.88 16.36
C THR A 11 -5.63 -3.93 15.00
N ARG A 12 -4.46 -4.56 14.97
CA ARG A 12 -3.73 -4.80 13.72
C ARG A 12 -4.55 -5.70 12.80
N GLN A 13 -4.72 -5.25 11.56
CA GLN A 13 -5.38 -5.99 10.48
C GLN A 13 -4.35 -6.38 9.43
N THR A 14 -4.52 -7.54 8.81
CA THR A 14 -3.76 -7.93 7.61
C THR A 14 -4.60 -7.59 6.38
N LEU A 15 -4.02 -6.84 5.46
CA LEU A 15 -4.67 -6.48 4.20
C LEU A 15 -4.54 -7.63 3.20
N THR A 16 -5.64 -8.01 2.59
CA THR A 16 -5.63 -9.05 1.55
C THR A 16 -5.01 -8.50 0.27
N ILE A 17 -4.01 -9.22 -0.28
CA ILE A 17 -3.31 -8.87 -1.51
C ILE A 17 -3.19 -10.16 -2.35
N THR A 18 -4.20 -10.46 -3.14
CA THR A 18 -4.19 -11.64 -4.01
C THR A 18 -3.34 -11.37 -5.25
N GLY A 19 -2.52 -12.32 -5.66
CA GLY A 19 -1.70 -12.20 -6.87
C GLY A 19 -0.38 -11.45 -6.70
N VAL A 20 -0.05 -10.96 -5.50
CA VAL A 20 1.26 -10.35 -5.24
C VAL A 20 2.41 -11.36 -5.34
N ALA A 21 2.16 -12.62 -5.00
CA ALA A 21 3.11 -13.71 -5.25
C ALA A 21 3.30 -13.90 -6.76
N SER A 22 4.54 -13.93 -7.20
CA SER A 22 4.93 -13.95 -8.62
C SER A 22 4.55 -12.69 -9.42
N LEU A 23 4.19 -11.58 -8.77
CA LEU A 23 3.96 -10.32 -9.49
C LEU A 23 5.16 -10.02 -10.38
N ALA A 24 4.89 -9.85 -11.68
CA ALA A 24 5.93 -9.56 -12.67
C ALA A 24 6.48 -8.13 -12.47
N SER A 25 7.76 -7.96 -12.78
CA SER A 25 8.39 -6.65 -12.80
C SER A 25 7.88 -5.83 -14.00
N ASP A 26 7.52 -4.58 -13.76
CA ASP A 26 7.16 -3.63 -14.81
C ASP A 26 8.09 -2.41 -14.79
N THR A 27 8.81 -2.21 -15.89
CA THR A 27 9.81 -1.12 -16.02
C THR A 27 9.20 0.27 -15.78
N ASN A 28 7.95 0.46 -16.14
CA ASN A 28 7.23 1.73 -15.99
C ASN A 28 6.46 1.80 -14.66
N ARG A 29 6.36 0.68 -13.93
CA ARG A 29 5.61 0.54 -12.67
C ARG A 29 4.14 0.98 -12.80
N LEU A 30 3.54 0.66 -13.95
CA LEU A 30 2.12 0.88 -14.24
C LEU A 30 1.29 -0.38 -13.96
N ALA A 31 1.87 -1.57 -14.19
CA ALA A 31 1.26 -2.84 -13.83
C ALA A 31 1.57 -3.19 -12.37
N GLY A 32 0.57 -3.69 -11.66
CA GLY A 32 0.68 -4.03 -10.24
C GLY A 32 -0.55 -4.74 -9.71
N ILE A 33 -0.66 -4.79 -8.39
CA ILE A 33 -1.79 -5.37 -7.67
C ILE A 33 -2.49 -4.29 -6.86
N GLU A 34 -3.78 -4.15 -7.07
CA GLU A 34 -4.69 -3.41 -6.19
C GLU A 34 -5.04 -4.29 -4.99
N THR A 35 -5.11 -3.71 -3.79
CA THR A 35 -5.57 -4.42 -2.59
C THR A 35 -7.09 -4.36 -2.46
N SER A 36 -7.65 -5.14 -1.53
CA SER A 36 -9.02 -4.89 -1.08
C SER A 36 -9.17 -3.47 -0.53
N VAL A 37 -10.37 -2.92 -0.62
CA VAL A 37 -10.70 -1.58 -0.12
C VAL A 37 -10.48 -1.48 1.39
N ILE A 38 -9.93 -0.36 1.82
CA ILE A 38 -9.89 0.07 3.22
C ILE A 38 -11.02 1.10 3.38
N ASP A 39 -12.06 0.71 4.11
CA ASP A 39 -13.27 1.52 4.31
C ASP A 39 -13.26 2.13 5.71
N ASN A 40 -13.14 3.45 5.77
CA ASN A 40 -13.13 4.23 7.01
C ASN A 40 -14.50 4.87 7.33
N THR A 41 -15.55 4.54 6.60
CA THR A 41 -16.87 5.16 6.80
C THR A 41 -17.53 4.80 8.12
N THR A 42 -17.20 3.63 8.67
CA THR A 42 -17.79 3.12 9.92
C THR A 42 -16.91 3.46 11.13
N ASP A 43 -15.60 3.22 11.03
CA ASP A 43 -14.69 3.34 12.17
C ASP A 43 -14.25 4.78 12.43
N GLY A 44 -14.19 5.63 11.39
CA GLY A 44 -13.85 7.04 11.50
C GLY A 44 -12.45 7.28 12.11
N PHE A 45 -11.46 6.46 11.74
CA PHE A 45 -10.09 6.66 12.18
C PHE A 45 -9.50 7.94 11.61
N ASP A 46 -8.67 8.62 12.39
CA ASP A 46 -7.95 9.82 11.97
C ASP A 46 -6.77 9.49 11.05
N ASP A 47 -6.23 8.27 11.15
CA ASP A 47 -5.13 7.77 10.33
C ASP A 47 -5.12 6.24 10.27
N PHE A 48 -4.41 5.70 9.28
CA PHE A 48 -4.02 4.29 9.21
C PHE A 48 -2.50 4.21 9.12
N ILE A 49 -1.91 3.38 9.98
CA ILE A 49 -0.46 3.16 10.00
C ILE A 49 -0.15 1.80 9.41
N PHE A 50 0.59 1.79 8.32
CA PHE A 50 0.94 0.61 7.56
C PHE A 50 2.33 0.10 7.86
N SER A 51 2.46 -1.22 7.81
CA SER A 51 3.73 -1.95 7.82
C SER A 51 3.61 -3.13 6.86
N GLY A 52 4.73 -3.58 6.32
CA GLY A 52 4.68 -4.71 5.40
C GLY A 52 6.06 -5.22 4.99
N LYS A 53 6.03 -6.26 4.17
CA LYS A 53 7.22 -6.88 3.60
C LYS A 53 6.94 -7.42 2.21
N PHE A 54 7.96 -7.40 1.36
CA PHE A 54 7.95 -8.06 0.05
C PHE A 54 9.27 -8.78 -0.16
N LYS A 55 9.23 -10.00 -0.66
CA LYS A 55 10.41 -10.77 -1.01
C LYS A 55 10.57 -10.84 -2.52
N VAL A 56 11.75 -10.54 -3.00
CA VAL A 56 12.09 -10.67 -4.42
C VAL A 56 12.51 -12.10 -4.74
N ALA A 57 12.48 -12.47 -6.03
CA ALA A 57 12.95 -13.76 -6.50
C ALA A 57 14.43 -14.00 -6.20
N SER A 58 14.89 -15.23 -6.39
CA SER A 58 16.26 -15.65 -6.10
C SER A 58 17.30 -15.14 -7.12
N SER A 59 16.87 -14.75 -8.33
CA SER A 59 17.78 -14.34 -9.42
C SER A 59 17.09 -13.36 -10.38
N GLY A 60 17.88 -12.80 -11.30
CA GLY A 60 17.39 -11.89 -12.34
C GLY A 60 17.23 -10.44 -11.91
N LEU A 61 17.58 -10.10 -10.69
CA LEU A 61 17.45 -8.77 -10.12
C LEU A 61 18.50 -7.79 -10.66
N THR A 62 18.14 -6.52 -10.66
CA THR A 62 19.04 -5.42 -11.03
C THR A 62 19.12 -4.40 -9.91
N ASP A 63 20.32 -3.82 -9.68
CA ASP A 63 20.54 -2.76 -8.71
C ASP A 63 19.73 -1.48 -9.02
N LYS A 64 19.48 -0.69 -7.97
CA LYS A 64 18.87 0.65 -8.06
C LYS A 64 17.45 0.62 -8.65
N ARG A 65 16.74 -0.45 -8.40
CA ARG A 65 15.31 -0.60 -8.72
C ARG A 65 14.47 -0.31 -7.49
N GLN A 66 13.15 -0.36 -7.65
CA GLN A 66 12.23 0.06 -6.60
C GLN A 66 11.06 -0.91 -6.47
N ILE A 67 10.60 -1.04 -5.23
CA ILE A 67 9.27 -1.54 -4.90
C ILE A 67 8.48 -0.35 -4.38
N GLU A 68 7.32 -0.12 -4.92
CA GLU A 68 6.46 1.01 -4.59
C GLU A 68 5.12 0.53 -4.05
N VAL A 69 4.64 1.19 -3.00
CA VAL A 69 3.27 1.08 -2.53
C VAL A 69 2.64 2.47 -2.59
N TRP A 70 1.57 2.56 -3.34
CA TRP A 70 0.81 3.79 -3.55
C TRP A 70 -0.54 3.68 -2.87
N ALA A 71 -1.10 4.78 -2.44
CA ALA A 71 -2.47 4.88 -1.95
C ALA A 71 -3.31 5.60 -3.01
N VAL A 72 -4.50 5.07 -3.30
CA VAL A 72 -5.43 5.60 -4.29
C VAL A 72 -6.78 5.83 -3.64
N ALA A 73 -7.27 7.06 -3.68
CA ALA A 73 -8.52 7.46 -3.03
C ALA A 73 -9.74 7.16 -3.90
N TRP A 74 -10.83 6.74 -3.26
CA TRP A 74 -12.17 6.84 -3.81
C TRP A 74 -12.65 8.30 -3.73
N ASP A 75 -13.20 8.86 -4.82
CA ASP A 75 -13.55 10.28 -4.91
C ASP A 75 -14.93 10.64 -4.33
N GLY A 76 -15.66 9.65 -3.83
CA GLY A 76 -17.02 9.80 -3.31
C GLY A 76 -18.11 9.31 -4.29
N SER A 77 -17.77 9.14 -5.56
CA SER A 77 -18.66 8.63 -6.61
C SER A 77 -18.11 7.43 -7.36
N GLY A 78 -16.78 7.30 -7.45
CA GLY A 78 -16.12 6.23 -8.18
C GLY A 78 -14.64 6.07 -7.84
N TRP A 79 -14.02 5.10 -8.46
CA TRP A 79 -12.59 4.90 -8.44
C TRP A 79 -11.96 5.52 -9.68
N PRO A 80 -10.76 6.09 -9.57
CA PRO A 80 -10.09 6.67 -10.73
C PRO A 80 -9.44 5.61 -11.62
N ASP A 81 -9.38 5.90 -12.92
CA ASP A 81 -8.73 5.07 -13.95
C ASP A 81 -9.24 3.63 -13.96
N VAL A 82 -8.36 2.67 -13.69
CA VAL A 82 -8.63 1.22 -13.72
C VAL A 82 -9.01 0.62 -12.37
N PHE A 83 -8.89 1.39 -11.30
CA PHE A 83 -9.19 0.91 -9.94
C PHE A 83 -10.67 0.67 -9.75
N ASP A 84 -11.02 -0.36 -8.98
CA ASP A 84 -12.42 -0.71 -8.69
C ASP A 84 -12.70 -1.11 -7.23
N GLY A 85 -11.67 -1.16 -6.40
CA GLY A 85 -11.76 -1.55 -5.00
C GLY A 85 -11.72 -3.06 -4.78
N THR A 86 -11.43 -3.85 -5.80
CA THR A 86 -11.52 -5.32 -5.74
C THR A 86 -10.15 -5.92 -5.57
N ASN A 87 -9.36 -6.20 -5.04
CA ASN A 87 -8.12 -6.97 -4.91
C ASN A 87 -7.75 -7.76 -6.19
N SER A 88 -7.31 -7.04 -7.20
CA SER A 88 -7.04 -7.52 -8.56
C SER A 88 -5.72 -7.00 -9.14
N ALA A 89 -5.31 -7.59 -10.26
CA ALA A 89 -4.19 -7.08 -11.05
C ALA A 89 -4.68 -5.93 -11.93
N GLU A 90 -4.01 -4.78 -11.82
CA GLU A 90 -4.36 -3.58 -12.55
C GLU A 90 -3.17 -3.04 -13.37
N THR A 91 -3.50 -2.35 -14.46
CA THR A 91 -2.49 -1.64 -15.25
C THR A 91 -2.97 -0.21 -15.50
N ILE A 92 -2.37 0.74 -14.80
CA ILE A 92 -2.69 2.16 -14.91
C ILE A 92 -2.41 2.63 -16.34
N THR A 93 -3.30 3.42 -16.90
CA THR A 93 -3.29 3.81 -18.33
C THR A 93 -1.99 4.53 -18.73
N SER A 94 -1.42 5.37 -17.87
CA SER A 94 -0.18 6.08 -18.17
C SER A 94 0.55 6.56 -16.90
N VAL A 95 1.83 6.94 -17.07
CA VAL A 95 2.63 7.55 -15.97
C VAL A 95 2.01 8.87 -15.50
N ASP A 96 1.46 9.67 -16.41
CA ASP A 96 0.84 10.96 -16.06
C ASP A 96 -0.40 10.74 -15.20
N ILE A 97 -1.23 9.75 -15.53
CA ILE A 97 -2.40 9.37 -14.74
C ILE A 97 -1.93 8.85 -13.38
N LYS A 98 -0.95 7.93 -13.33
CA LYS A 98 -0.39 7.44 -12.06
C LYS A 98 0.04 8.59 -11.15
N ASN A 99 0.79 9.56 -11.69
CA ASN A 99 1.26 10.71 -10.91
C ASN A 99 0.13 11.63 -10.44
N ALA A 100 -1.00 11.64 -11.13
CA ALA A 100 -2.16 12.47 -10.78
C ALA A 100 -3.03 11.84 -9.67
N ILE A 101 -3.19 10.51 -9.66
CA ILE A 101 -4.17 9.82 -8.79
C ILE A 101 -3.54 9.00 -7.67
N CYS A 102 -2.25 8.65 -7.78
CA CYS A 102 -1.57 7.82 -6.80
C CYS A 102 -0.72 8.66 -5.83
N PHE A 103 -0.90 8.40 -4.54
CA PHE A 103 -0.16 9.05 -3.46
C PHE A 103 0.88 8.08 -2.90
N SER A 104 2.15 8.46 -2.91
CA SER A 104 3.22 7.57 -2.45
C SER A 104 3.11 7.28 -0.95
N LEU A 105 2.88 6.03 -0.59
CA LEU A 105 2.94 5.56 0.79
C LEU A 105 4.36 5.17 1.16
N VAL A 106 5.04 4.42 0.31
CA VAL A 106 6.44 4.04 0.48
C VAL A 106 7.10 3.66 -0.85
N THR A 107 8.36 4.05 -0.99
CA THR A 107 9.26 3.57 -2.03
C THR A 107 10.45 2.91 -1.37
N MET A 108 10.75 1.67 -1.72
CA MET A 108 11.86 0.89 -1.20
C MET A 108 12.87 0.63 -2.31
N ALA A 109 14.08 1.15 -2.15
CA ALA A 109 15.17 0.87 -3.08
C ALA A 109 15.61 -0.60 -2.94
N THR A 110 15.82 -1.26 -4.06
CA THR A 110 16.28 -2.65 -4.11
C THR A 110 17.69 -2.76 -4.66
N ASN A 111 18.33 -3.89 -4.40
CA ASN A 111 19.63 -4.26 -4.96
C ASN A 111 19.50 -5.58 -5.75
N ASN A 112 20.61 -6.07 -6.29
CA ASN A 112 20.65 -7.32 -7.07
C ASN A 112 20.76 -8.60 -6.22
N THR A 113 20.55 -8.53 -4.90
CA THR A 113 20.59 -9.69 -4.02
C THR A 113 19.23 -10.42 -4.06
N GLY A 114 19.22 -11.64 -4.58
CA GLY A 114 18.06 -12.51 -4.61
C GLY A 114 17.61 -12.98 -3.21
N ASP A 115 16.39 -13.49 -3.14
CA ASP A 115 15.74 -13.98 -1.90
C ASP A 115 15.66 -12.95 -0.77
N ARG A 116 15.92 -11.68 -1.07
CA ARG A 116 15.90 -10.62 -0.06
C ARG A 116 14.48 -10.17 0.24
N VAL A 117 14.21 -9.99 1.53
CA VAL A 117 12.97 -9.39 2.04
C VAL A 117 13.19 -7.91 2.29
N TYR A 118 12.33 -7.07 1.72
CA TYR A 118 12.28 -5.63 1.93
C TYR A 118 11.12 -5.30 2.85
N HIS A 119 11.42 -4.63 3.96
CA HIS A 119 10.44 -4.27 4.98
C HIS A 119 10.18 -2.76 4.96
N PHE A 120 8.95 -2.40 5.29
CA PHE A 120 8.58 -1.04 5.66
C PHE A 120 7.70 -1.04 6.91
N SER A 121 7.72 0.06 7.65
CA SER A 121 6.91 0.20 8.87
C SER A 121 6.57 1.65 9.16
N GLY A 122 5.49 1.88 9.91
CA GLY A 122 5.11 3.19 10.41
C GLY A 122 4.71 4.18 9.32
N ARG A 123 4.14 3.72 8.19
CA ARG A 123 3.71 4.60 7.09
C ARG A 123 2.29 5.05 7.30
N SER A 124 2.10 6.37 7.43
CA SER A 124 0.81 7.02 7.62
C SER A 124 0.08 7.20 6.29
N ALA A 125 -1.16 6.72 6.20
CA ALA A 125 -2.02 7.01 5.06
C ALA A 125 -2.37 8.49 4.99
N ARG A 126 -2.68 9.11 6.13
CA ARG A 126 -2.98 10.53 6.20
C ARG A 126 -1.83 11.40 5.69
N ALA A 127 -0.59 11.03 5.99
CA ALA A 127 0.57 11.74 5.46
C ALA A 127 0.71 11.52 3.94
N ALA A 128 0.46 10.31 3.43
CA ALA A 128 0.45 10.05 2.00
C ALA A 128 -0.58 10.93 1.28
N PHE A 129 -1.79 11.05 1.82
CA PHE A 129 -2.86 11.90 1.28
C PHE A 129 -2.75 13.38 1.69
N LEU A 130 -1.54 13.86 2.01
CA LEU A 130 -1.24 15.28 2.31
C LEU A 130 -2.06 15.87 3.48
N GLY A 131 -2.43 15.04 4.45
CA GLY A 131 -3.15 15.45 5.66
C GLY A 131 -4.65 15.20 5.65
N GLY A 132 -5.24 14.86 4.50
CA GLY A 132 -6.67 14.50 4.37
C GLY A 132 -6.82 12.99 4.17
N LEU A 133 -7.46 12.27 5.09
CA LEU A 133 -7.73 10.85 4.90
C LEU A 133 -9.06 10.68 4.16
N PRO A 134 -9.09 9.99 2.99
CA PRO A 134 -10.34 9.73 2.27
C PRO A 134 -11.19 8.70 3.03
N SER A 135 -12.50 8.70 2.78
CA SER A 135 -13.44 7.75 3.40
C SER A 135 -13.18 6.31 2.98
N LYS A 136 -12.69 6.11 1.76
CA LYS A 136 -12.26 4.81 1.22
C LYS A 136 -11.02 4.98 0.37
N PHE A 137 -10.15 3.99 0.40
CA PHE A 137 -8.97 3.95 -0.46
C PHE A 137 -8.47 2.51 -0.63
N VAL A 138 -7.62 2.30 -1.61
CA VAL A 138 -6.90 1.05 -1.83
C VAL A 138 -5.40 1.32 -1.81
N LEU A 139 -4.62 0.26 -1.67
CA LEU A 139 -3.20 0.32 -1.95
C LEU A 139 -2.91 -0.34 -3.30
N PHE A 140 -1.94 0.18 -4.01
CA PHE A 140 -1.44 -0.35 -5.26
C PHE A 140 0.04 -0.68 -5.12
N VAL A 141 0.39 -1.95 -5.33
CA VAL A 141 1.76 -2.46 -5.21
C VAL A 141 2.33 -2.72 -6.59
N THR A 142 3.45 -2.11 -6.90
CA THR A 142 4.17 -2.30 -8.17
C THR A 142 5.69 -2.30 -7.95
N HIS A 143 6.46 -2.82 -8.91
CA HIS A 143 7.92 -2.82 -8.83
C HIS A 143 8.59 -2.94 -10.19
N ASP A 144 9.87 -2.54 -10.26
CA ASP A 144 10.71 -2.65 -11.44
C ASP A 144 12.02 -3.44 -11.19
N THR A 145 12.00 -4.39 -10.26
CA THR A 145 13.20 -5.14 -9.82
C THR A 145 13.87 -6.00 -10.88
N ASN A 146 13.33 -6.06 -12.10
CA ASN A 146 13.75 -6.85 -13.25
C ASN A 146 13.54 -8.38 -13.10
N ALA A 147 12.99 -8.82 -11.99
CA ALA A 147 12.55 -10.20 -11.76
C ALA A 147 11.22 -10.18 -11.02
N ALA A 148 10.43 -11.23 -11.11
CA ALA A 148 9.18 -11.32 -10.37
C ALA A 148 9.41 -11.35 -8.84
N PHE A 149 8.39 -11.06 -8.07
CA PHE A 149 8.38 -11.36 -6.64
C PHE A 149 8.45 -12.86 -6.37
N SER A 150 8.80 -13.25 -5.14
CA SER A 150 8.75 -14.65 -4.70
C SER A 150 7.37 -15.27 -4.98
N ALA A 151 7.35 -16.53 -5.43
CA ALA A 151 6.11 -17.26 -5.66
C ALA A 151 5.39 -17.70 -4.37
N THR A 152 6.04 -17.56 -3.20
CA THR A 152 5.47 -17.95 -1.91
C THR A 152 4.61 -16.85 -1.35
N ALA A 153 3.30 -17.05 -1.22
CA ALA A 153 2.35 -16.04 -0.75
C ALA A 153 2.72 -15.47 0.64
N GLY A 154 3.19 -16.29 1.57
CA GLY A 154 3.60 -15.85 2.91
C GLY A 154 4.86 -14.96 2.97
N ASP A 155 5.57 -14.81 1.85
CA ASP A 155 6.71 -13.90 1.72
C ASP A 155 6.29 -12.43 1.58
N HIS A 156 4.99 -12.16 1.37
CA HIS A 156 4.42 -10.84 1.15
C HIS A 156 3.32 -10.56 2.16
N GLU A 157 3.34 -9.38 2.73
CA GLU A 157 2.32 -8.95 3.69
C GLU A 157 2.24 -7.43 3.73
N ILE A 158 1.03 -6.90 3.79
CA ILE A 158 0.75 -5.57 4.29
C ILE A 158 -0.22 -5.69 5.46
N SER A 159 0.06 -4.96 6.52
CA SER A 159 -0.82 -4.87 7.68
C SER A 159 -0.95 -3.42 8.11
N TYR A 160 -2.03 -3.13 8.81
CA TYR A 160 -2.31 -1.79 9.31
C TYR A 160 -3.06 -1.82 10.64
N TYR A 161 -3.10 -0.68 11.29
CA TYR A 161 -4.02 -0.36 12.36
C TYR A 161 -4.52 1.07 12.22
N GLY A 162 -5.78 1.30 12.60
CA GLY A 162 -6.37 2.63 12.66
C GLY A 162 -5.90 3.39 13.90
N VAL A 163 -5.82 4.72 13.78
CA VAL A 163 -5.47 5.64 14.87
C VAL A 163 -6.68 6.55 15.13
N TYR A 164 -7.06 6.72 16.39
CA TYR A 164 -8.20 7.56 16.75
C TYR A 164 -8.02 8.23 18.11
N PRO A 165 -8.60 9.42 18.33
CA PRO A 165 -8.65 10.05 19.62
C PRO A 165 -9.70 9.41 20.53
N GLN A 166 -9.40 9.24 21.81
CA GLN A 166 -10.34 8.82 22.82
C GLN A 166 -10.39 9.79 23.98
N ILE A 167 -11.58 10.24 24.34
CA ILE A 167 -11.77 11.04 25.55
C ILE A 167 -11.78 10.10 26.75
N GLN A 168 -10.90 10.36 27.70
CA GLN A 168 -10.88 9.65 28.97
C GLN A 168 -11.88 10.30 29.93
N SER A 169 -12.94 9.62 30.27
CA SER A 169 -13.94 10.02 31.28
C SER A 169 -13.47 9.67 32.68
#